data_df0cd4a0f05ce50c8217cd41923ab4ab
#
_entry.id   df0cd4a0f05ce50c8217cd41923ab4ab
#
_cell.length_a   1.000
_cell.length_b   1.000
_cell.length_c   1.000
_cell.angle_alpha   90.00
_cell.angle_beta   90.00
_cell.angle_gamma   90.00
#
_symmetry.space_group_name_H-M   'P 1'
#
loop_
_entity.id
_entity.type
_entity.pdbx_description
1 polymer ?
#
loop_
_entity_poly.entity_id
_entity_poly.type
_entity_poly.pdbx_seq_one_letter_code
_entity_poly.pdbx_strand_id
1 'polypeptide(L)' 'MPSTVIRSLAYRPEARELDVLFTTGRRYLFHDVPPEVAEEFRNARIKGRHFNSRIRGRYRFSEASPA' A
#
# COMPACT_ATOMS: atom_id res chain seq x y z
N MET A 1 -12.14 -11.10 -11.79
CA MET A 1 -12.55 -9.94 -11.03
C MET A 1 -11.50 -9.48 -10.05
N PRO A 2 -10.98 -8.33 -10.19
CA PRO A 2 -10.00 -7.87 -9.23
C PRO A 2 -10.66 -7.59 -7.90
N SER A 3 -10.07 -8.08 -6.87
CA SER A 3 -10.60 -7.91 -5.54
C SER A 3 -10.11 -6.62 -4.88
N THR A 4 -8.96 -6.15 -5.31
CA THR A 4 -8.32 -5.01 -4.66
C THR A 4 -8.01 -3.96 -5.71
N VAL A 5 -8.57 -2.77 -5.55
CA VAL A 5 -8.32 -1.68 -6.47
C VAL A 5 -7.67 -0.54 -5.68
N ILE A 6 -6.50 -0.14 -6.14
CA ILE A 6 -5.70 0.89 -5.49
C ILE A 6 -5.94 2.20 -6.21
N ARG A 7 -6.36 3.22 -5.47
CA ARG A 7 -6.61 4.53 -6.03
C ARG A 7 -5.32 5.35 -6.10
N SER A 8 -4.55 5.32 -5.03
CA SER A 8 -3.28 6.04 -5.01
C SER A 8 -2.40 5.46 -3.91
N LEU A 9 -1.13 5.80 -3.99
CA LEU A 9 -0.20 5.41 -2.96
C LEU A 9 0.86 6.49 -2.81
N ALA A 10 1.44 6.55 -1.62
CA ALA A 10 2.53 7.46 -1.32
C ALA A 10 3.47 6.78 -0.35
N TYR A 11 4.73 7.11 -0.42
CA TYR A 11 5.72 6.50 0.46
C TYR A 11 6.53 7.59 1.14
N ARG A 12 6.73 7.43 2.44
CA ARG A 12 7.55 8.35 3.24
C ARG A 12 8.82 7.63 3.68
N PRO A 13 9.93 7.88 3.00
CA PRO A 13 11.14 7.11 3.29
C PRO A 13 11.69 7.34 4.70
N GLU A 14 11.52 8.53 5.26
CA GLU A 14 12.03 8.79 6.61
C GLU A 14 11.35 7.92 7.65
N ALA A 15 10.06 7.69 7.47
CA ALA A 15 9.27 6.91 8.40
C ALA A 15 9.08 5.48 7.94
N ARG A 16 9.52 5.16 6.74
CA ARG A 16 9.29 3.86 6.11
C ARG A 16 7.81 3.49 6.11
N GLU A 17 6.98 4.47 5.84
CA GLU A 17 5.54 4.30 5.81
C GLU A 17 5.02 4.32 4.39
N LEU A 18 4.26 3.30 4.05
CA LEU A 18 3.59 3.23 2.77
C LEU A 18 2.12 3.51 2.97
N ASP A 19 1.64 4.57 2.33
CA ASP A 19 0.26 5.04 2.46
C ASP A 19 -0.50 4.56 1.23
N VAL A 20 -1.51 3.74 1.44
CA VAL A 20 -2.27 3.16 0.34
C VAL A 20 -3.73 3.57 0.47
N LEU A 21 -4.26 4.20 -0.56
CA LEU A 21 -5.67 4.59 -0.61
C LEU A 21 -6.39 3.70 -1.61
N PHE A 22 -7.43 3.03 -1.13
CA PHE A 22 -8.23 2.14 -1.97
C PHE A 22 -9.44 2.88 -2.54
N THR A 23 -10.00 2.33 -3.60
CA THR A 23 -11.16 2.95 -4.24
C THR A 23 -12.39 2.96 -3.35
N THR A 24 -12.41 2.13 -2.33
CA THR A 24 -13.49 2.15 -1.34
C THR A 24 -13.44 3.38 -0.44
N GLY A 25 -12.35 4.14 -0.48
CA GLY A 25 -12.16 5.28 0.40
C GLY A 25 -11.34 4.96 1.63
N ARG A 26 -11.02 3.70 1.84
CA ARG A 26 -10.22 3.32 3.00
C ARG A 26 -8.75 3.59 2.73
N ARG A 27 -8.06 4.05 3.76
CA ARG A 27 -6.63 4.35 3.68
C ARG A 27 -5.91 3.57 4.75
N TYR A 28 -4.84 2.92 4.36
CA TYR A 28 -4.02 2.14 5.28
C TYR A 28 -2.59 2.63 5.23
N LEU A 29 -1.96 2.67 6.41
CA LEU A 29 -0.54 2.98 6.53
C LEU A 29 0.19 1.70 6.87
N PHE A 30 1.12 1.30 6.03
CA PHE A 30 1.94 0.12 6.27
C PHE A 30 3.29 0.56 6.82
N HIS A 31 3.74 -0.11 7.86
CA HIS A 31 4.90 0.32 8.64
C HIS A 31 6.10 -0.53 8.35
N ASP A 32 7.29 0.06 8.48
CA ASP A 32 8.56 -0.64 8.29
C ASP A 32 8.68 -1.24 6.90
N VAL A 33 8.24 -0.51 5.90
CA VAL A 33 8.32 -0.95 4.51
C VAL A 33 9.62 -0.46 3.92
N PRO A 34 10.49 -1.37 3.43
CA PRO A 34 11.75 -0.93 2.82
C PRO A 34 11.51 -0.12 1.55
N PRO A 35 12.41 0.80 1.22
CA PRO A 35 12.22 1.62 0.02
C PRO A 35 12.11 0.82 -1.27
N GLU A 36 12.86 -0.27 -1.38
CA GLU A 36 12.80 -1.07 -2.60
C GLU A 36 11.45 -1.75 -2.78
N VAL A 37 10.79 -2.10 -1.66
CA VAL A 37 9.45 -2.67 -1.73
C VAL A 37 8.44 -1.63 -2.21
N ALA A 38 8.55 -0.42 -1.68
CA ALA A 38 7.69 0.68 -2.11
C ALA A 38 7.89 1.00 -3.59
N GLU A 39 9.13 0.94 -4.04
CA GLU A 39 9.44 1.21 -5.43
C GLU A 39 8.85 0.15 -6.34
N GLU A 40 8.99 -1.12 -5.98
CA GLU A 40 8.39 -2.20 -6.74
C GLU A 40 6.87 -2.03 -6.85
N PHE A 41 6.25 -1.65 -5.75
CA PHE A 41 4.81 -1.45 -5.74
C PHE A 41 4.42 -0.30 -6.66
N ARG A 42 5.17 0.80 -6.59
CA ARG A 42 4.89 1.95 -7.43
C ARG A 42 4.99 1.59 -8.91
N ASN A 43 5.96 0.76 -9.26
CA ASN A 43 6.20 0.38 -10.64
C ASN A 43 5.37 -0.82 -11.08
N ALA A 44 4.60 -1.40 -10.20
CA ALA A 44 3.82 -2.57 -10.52
C ALA A 44 2.78 -2.24 -11.57
N ARG A 45 2.62 -3.15 -12.52
CA ARG A 45 1.69 -2.97 -13.60
C ARG A 45 0.26 -3.09 -13.12
N ILE A 46 0.01 -4.10 -12.29
CA ILE A 46 -1.30 -4.32 -11.69
C ILE A 46 -1.14 -4.19 -10.19
N LYS A 47 -1.48 -3.02 -9.67
CA LYS A 47 -1.17 -2.70 -8.29
C LYS A 47 -1.92 -3.55 -7.29
N GLY A 48 -3.17 -3.85 -7.57
CA GLY A 48 -3.95 -4.68 -6.65
C GLY A 48 -3.36 -6.07 -6.49
N ARG A 49 -2.92 -6.66 -7.58
CA ARG A 49 -2.31 -7.98 -7.55
C ARG A 49 -0.98 -7.94 -6.79
N HIS A 50 -0.17 -6.94 -7.08
CA HIS A 50 1.10 -6.78 -6.39
C HIS A 50 0.89 -6.60 -4.89
N PHE A 51 -0.08 -5.79 -4.53
CA PHE A 51 -0.40 -5.55 -3.13
C PHE A 51 -0.75 -6.86 -2.42
N ASN A 52 -1.62 -7.64 -3.02
CA ASN A 52 -2.07 -8.89 -2.40
C ASN A 52 -0.93 -9.89 -2.22
N SER A 53 0.01 -9.94 -3.17
CA SER A 53 1.07 -10.94 -3.11
C SER A 53 2.31 -10.47 -2.38
N ARG A 54 2.56 -9.17 -2.29
CA ARG A 54 3.83 -8.68 -1.75
C ARG A 54 3.69 -7.82 -0.52
N ILE A 55 2.54 -7.18 -0.31
CA ILE A 55 2.37 -6.23 0.77
C ILE A 55 1.45 -6.79 1.84
N ARG A 56 0.31 -7.30 1.42
CA ARG A 56 -0.71 -7.75 2.35
C ARG A 56 -0.20 -8.91 3.19
N GLY A 57 -0.35 -8.78 4.50
CA GLY A 57 0.06 -9.82 5.42
C GLY A 57 1.55 -9.88 5.70
N ARG A 58 2.33 -8.97 5.11
CA ARG A 58 3.77 -8.96 5.30
C ARG A 58 4.26 -7.83 6.18
N TYR A 59 3.46 -6.79 6.34
CA TYR A 59 3.84 -5.63 7.11
C TYR A 59 2.72 -5.25 8.05
N ARG A 60 3.08 -4.66 9.19
CA ARG A 60 2.09 -4.12 10.09
C ARG A 60 1.40 -2.94 9.42
N PHE A 61 0.15 -2.75 9.77
CA PHE A 61 -0.58 -1.64 9.20
C PHE A 61 -1.58 -1.10 10.21
N SER A 62 -1.98 0.13 9.97
CA SER A 62 -3.07 0.75 10.71
C SER A 62 -3.95 1.47 9.74
N GLU A 63 -5.24 1.51 10.03
CA GLU A 63 -6.19 2.19 9.16
C GLU A 63 -6.18 3.67 9.49
N ALA A 64 -6.01 4.51 8.47
CA ALA A 64 -5.96 5.96 8.63
C ALA A 64 -7.12 6.64 7.92
N SER A 65 -8.23 5.95 7.80
CA SER A 65 -9.40 6.52 7.15
C SER A 65 -9.94 7.69 7.97
N PRO A 66 -10.38 8.74 7.31
CA PRO A 66 -11.02 9.82 8.05
C PRO A 66 -12.31 9.33 8.68
N ALA A 67 -12.60 9.90 9.79
CA ALA A 67 -13.80 9.53 10.52
C ALA A 67 -15.06 9.84 9.72
#